data_28e08e082d87a04ab0001d6cc2cddefa
#
_entry.id   28e08e082d87a04ab0001d6cc2cddefa
#
_cell.length_a   1.000
_cell.length_b   1.000
_cell.length_c   1.000
_cell.angle_alpha   90.00
_cell.angle_beta   90.00
_cell.angle_gamma   90.00
#
_symmetry.space_group_name_H-M   'P 1'
#
loop_
_entity.id
_entity.type
_entity.pdbx_description
1 polymer ?
#
loop_
_entity_poly.entity_id
_entity_poly.type
_entity_poly.pdbx_seq_one_letter_code
_entity_poly.pdbx_strand_id
1 'polypeptide(L)'
;MAKLIRYCKLTEEHIGDNVFDVSRPNIMGNPYTHIKDRETKALVKVKTRDEAIDRYGRYFNKMLILDKEFKEEFEKMVDACFKYDEVFFGCYCKLNERCHSEIIMEKVRKEASRRMLKKLREERIVSQ
;
A
#
# COMPACT_ATOMS: atom_id res chain seq x y z
N MET A 1 -17.14 0.81 -3.20
CA MET A 1 -15.70 0.99 -3.08
C MET A 1 -14.99 -0.33 -3.35
N ALA A 2 -13.81 -0.31 -3.92
CA ALA A 2 -13.08 -1.50 -4.34
C ALA A 2 -12.72 -2.45 -3.21
N LYS A 3 -12.66 -3.74 -3.53
CA LYS A 3 -12.07 -4.76 -2.68
C LYS A 3 -10.55 -4.73 -2.87
N LEU A 4 -9.78 -4.64 -1.79
CA LEU A 4 -8.33 -4.66 -1.81
C LEU A 4 -7.83 -6.08 -1.63
N ILE A 5 -6.97 -6.54 -2.56
CA ILE A 5 -6.53 -7.93 -2.62
C ILE A 5 -4.99 -7.99 -2.66
N ARG A 6 -4.42 -8.80 -1.77
CA ARG A 6 -2.98 -9.04 -1.73
C ARG A 6 -2.62 -10.31 -2.50
N TYR A 7 -1.58 -10.22 -3.33
CA TYR A 7 -1.00 -11.35 -4.05
C TYR A 7 0.43 -11.61 -3.59
N CYS A 8 0.77 -12.87 -3.44
CA CYS A 8 2.14 -13.27 -3.09
C CYS A 8 3.15 -12.95 -4.20
N LYS A 9 2.74 -13.11 -5.43
CA LYS A 9 3.57 -12.81 -6.59
C LYS A 9 2.67 -12.42 -7.77
N LEU A 10 2.86 -11.21 -8.29
CA LEU A 10 2.16 -10.78 -9.49
C LEU A 10 2.72 -11.50 -10.71
N THR A 11 1.84 -11.89 -11.63
CA THR A 11 2.17 -12.52 -12.90
C THR A 11 1.83 -11.58 -14.06
N GLU A 12 2.15 -11.99 -15.28
CA GLU A 12 1.82 -11.23 -16.50
C GLU A 12 0.31 -11.03 -16.68
N GLU A 13 -0.52 -11.83 -16.02
CA GLU A 13 -1.98 -11.69 -16.02
C GLU A 13 -2.44 -10.51 -15.17
N HIS A 14 -1.62 -10.06 -14.22
CA HIS A 14 -1.93 -8.92 -13.37
C HIS A 14 -1.42 -7.64 -14.04
N ILE A 15 -2.22 -7.09 -14.94
CA ILE A 15 -1.90 -5.89 -15.71
C ILE A 15 -3.03 -4.87 -15.56
N GLY A 16 -2.67 -3.60 -15.41
CA GLY A 16 -3.63 -2.50 -15.41
C GLY A 16 -3.38 -1.48 -14.32
N ASP A 17 -4.15 -0.40 -14.34
CA ASP A 17 -4.05 0.71 -13.38
C ASP A 17 -4.56 0.35 -11.99
N ASN A 18 -5.13 -0.83 -11.82
CA ASN A 18 -5.59 -1.36 -10.54
C ASN A 18 -4.65 -2.41 -9.95
N VAL A 19 -3.45 -2.56 -10.51
CA VAL A 19 -2.44 -3.53 -10.06
C VAL A 19 -1.18 -2.78 -9.63
N PHE A 20 -0.76 -2.97 -8.38
CA PHE A 20 0.39 -2.29 -7.79
C PHE A 20 1.39 -3.30 -7.25
N ASP A 21 2.61 -3.27 -7.77
CA ASP A 21 3.72 -4.04 -7.24
C ASP A 21 4.38 -3.24 -6.11
N VAL A 22 4.19 -3.69 -4.88
CA VAL A 22 4.71 -3.00 -3.69
C VAL A 22 5.95 -3.69 -3.11
N SER A 23 6.53 -4.61 -3.86
CA SER A 23 7.78 -5.27 -3.48
C SER A 23 8.99 -4.36 -3.72
N ARG A 24 10.09 -4.66 -3.02
CA ARG A 24 11.37 -3.98 -3.27
C ARG A 24 11.89 -4.31 -4.68
N PRO A 25 12.48 -3.39 -5.42
CA PRO A 25 12.85 -2.01 -5.06
C PRO A 25 11.82 -0.94 -5.43
N ASN A 26 10.57 -1.31 -5.65
CA ASN A 26 9.53 -0.33 -5.99
C ASN A 26 9.35 0.71 -4.88
N ILE A 27 8.78 1.86 -5.23
CA ILE A 27 8.67 3.00 -4.33
C ILE A 27 7.94 2.69 -3.02
N MET A 28 6.96 1.79 -3.06
CA MET A 28 6.22 1.33 -1.88
C MET A 28 6.88 0.13 -1.18
N GLY A 29 8.06 -0.30 -1.63
CA GLY A 29 8.79 -1.39 -1.01
C GLY A 29 9.24 -1.08 0.41
N ASN A 30 9.24 -2.10 1.28
CA ASN A 30 9.65 -1.94 2.66
C ASN A 30 11.18 -1.84 2.76
N PRO A 31 11.74 -0.70 3.26
CA PRO A 31 13.19 -0.57 3.43
C PRO A 31 13.74 -1.38 4.60
N TYR A 32 12.89 -1.96 5.44
CA TYR A 32 13.27 -2.73 6.64
C TYR A 32 13.17 -4.22 6.39
N THR A 33 14.12 -5.00 6.89
CA THR A 33 14.09 -6.45 6.81
C THR A 33 14.61 -7.08 8.11
N HIS A 34 14.07 -8.24 8.47
CA HIS A 34 14.54 -9.05 9.60
C HIS A 34 15.52 -10.14 9.16
N ILE A 35 15.76 -10.32 7.86
CA ILE A 35 16.64 -11.36 7.31
C ILE A 35 18.09 -10.89 7.41
N LYS A 36 18.92 -11.61 8.22
CA LYS A 36 20.29 -11.18 8.56
C LYS A 36 21.36 -11.66 7.59
N ASP A 37 21.29 -12.90 7.14
CA ASP A 37 22.35 -13.59 6.41
C ASP A 37 22.09 -13.71 4.90
N ARG A 38 21.19 -12.89 4.39
CA ARG A 38 20.77 -12.93 3.00
C ARG A 38 20.91 -11.56 2.36
N GLU A 39 21.45 -11.53 1.15
CA GLU A 39 21.40 -10.31 0.36
C GLU A 39 19.95 -9.90 0.10
N THR A 40 19.67 -8.65 0.29
CA THR A 40 18.34 -8.08 0.11
C THR A 40 18.45 -6.65 -0.38
N LYS A 41 17.43 -6.19 -1.11
CA LYS A 41 17.30 -4.80 -1.54
C LYS A 41 16.84 -3.86 -0.42
N ALA A 42 16.59 -4.39 0.77
CA ALA A 42 16.24 -3.58 1.93
C ALA A 42 17.43 -2.76 2.42
N LEU A 43 17.18 -1.54 2.88
CA LEU A 43 18.20 -0.60 3.33
C LEU A 43 18.55 -0.77 4.81
N VAL A 44 17.62 -1.25 5.63
CA VAL A 44 17.77 -1.32 7.09
C VAL A 44 17.38 -2.70 7.59
N LYS A 45 18.26 -3.30 8.40
CA LYS A 45 17.98 -4.59 9.06
C LYS A 45 17.40 -4.37 10.44
N VAL A 46 16.37 -5.14 10.79
CA VAL A 46 15.70 -5.13 12.09
C VAL A 46 15.66 -6.55 12.66
N LYS A 47 15.24 -6.69 13.91
CA LYS A 47 15.28 -7.96 14.61
C LYS A 47 14.22 -8.96 14.17
N THR A 48 12.98 -8.48 13.91
CA THR A 48 11.84 -9.34 13.59
C THR A 48 11.05 -8.81 12.41
N ARG A 49 10.24 -9.68 11.81
CA ARG A 49 9.29 -9.30 10.76
C ARG A 49 8.28 -8.26 11.27
N ASP A 50 7.76 -8.45 12.47
CA ASP A 50 6.81 -7.52 13.08
C ASP A 50 7.41 -6.13 13.24
N GLU A 51 8.67 -6.02 13.68
CA GLU A 51 9.37 -4.74 13.76
C GLU A 51 9.50 -4.09 12.39
N ALA A 52 9.84 -4.87 11.35
CA ALA A 52 9.96 -4.36 9.98
C ALA A 52 8.64 -3.76 9.49
N ILE A 53 7.52 -4.42 9.79
CA ILE A 53 6.19 -3.96 9.38
C ILE A 53 5.75 -2.74 10.19
N ASP A 54 5.97 -2.75 11.51
CA ASP A 54 5.62 -1.62 12.38
C ASP A 54 6.40 -0.35 12.01
N ARG A 55 7.70 -0.50 11.73
CA ARG A 55 8.54 0.62 11.26
C ARG A 55 8.08 1.12 9.89
N TYR A 56 7.62 0.23 9.03
CA TYR A 56 7.08 0.61 7.73
C TYR A 56 5.88 1.55 7.86
N GLY A 57 5.00 1.30 8.82
CA GLY A 57 3.85 2.19 9.07
C GLY A 57 4.26 3.62 9.36
N ARG A 58 5.28 3.82 10.18
CA ARG A 58 5.83 5.14 10.50
C ARG A 58 6.57 5.75 9.31
N TYR A 59 7.34 4.94 8.59
CA TYR A 59 8.00 5.33 7.35
C TYR A 59 6.99 5.82 6.32
N PHE A 60 5.89 5.11 6.16
CA PHE A 60 4.82 5.45 5.22
C PHE A 60 4.27 6.84 5.50
N ASN A 61 3.91 7.12 6.74
CA ASN A 61 3.37 8.42 7.14
C ASN A 61 4.37 9.55 6.85
N LYS A 62 5.65 9.32 7.12
CA LYS A 62 6.73 10.28 6.86
C LYS A 62 6.89 10.53 5.36
N MET A 63 6.89 9.48 4.56
CA MET A 63 7.08 9.58 3.11
C MET A 63 5.91 10.29 2.41
N LEU A 64 4.69 10.15 2.91
CA LEU A 64 3.55 10.90 2.38
C LEU A 64 3.75 12.42 2.48
N ILE A 65 4.51 12.87 3.47
CA ILE A 65 4.78 14.28 3.69
C ILE A 65 6.01 14.74 2.92
N LEU A 66 7.08 13.92 2.90
CA LEU A 66 8.40 14.32 2.43
C LEU A 66 8.70 13.96 0.98
N ASP A 67 8.04 12.96 0.41
CA ASP A 67 8.37 12.43 -0.90
C ASP A 67 7.18 12.55 -1.86
N LYS A 68 7.35 13.40 -2.88
CA LYS A 68 6.31 13.67 -3.87
C LYS A 68 5.93 12.43 -4.67
N GLU A 69 6.91 11.63 -5.10
CA GLU A 69 6.66 10.43 -5.90
C GLU A 69 5.90 9.37 -5.08
N PHE A 70 6.26 9.23 -3.82
CA PHE A 70 5.57 8.32 -2.90
C PHE A 70 4.11 8.74 -2.73
N LYS A 71 3.87 10.02 -2.54
CA LYS A 71 2.52 10.57 -2.41
C LYS A 71 1.71 10.37 -3.70
N GLU A 72 2.31 10.60 -4.87
CA GLU A 72 1.65 10.38 -6.16
C GLU A 72 1.26 8.91 -6.36
N GLU A 73 2.12 7.97 -5.98
CA GLU A 73 1.80 6.55 -6.04
C GLU A 73 0.64 6.20 -5.12
N PHE A 74 0.64 6.74 -3.90
CA PHE A 74 -0.46 6.58 -2.96
C PHE A 74 -1.78 7.12 -3.53
N GLU A 75 -1.75 8.30 -4.14
CA GLU A 75 -2.93 8.90 -4.77
C GLU A 75 -3.49 8.01 -5.89
N LYS A 76 -2.63 7.39 -6.70
CA LYS A 76 -3.05 6.44 -7.73
C LYS A 76 -3.77 5.23 -7.13
N MET A 77 -3.27 4.71 -6.01
CA MET A 77 -3.89 3.58 -5.32
C MET A 77 -5.28 3.94 -4.79
N VAL A 78 -5.41 5.11 -4.20
CA VAL A 78 -6.70 5.60 -3.69
C VAL A 78 -7.68 5.84 -4.83
N ASP A 79 -7.24 6.48 -5.91
CA ASP A 79 -8.07 6.72 -7.08
C ASP A 79 -8.58 5.42 -7.70
N ALA A 80 -7.74 4.38 -7.74
CA ALA A 80 -8.12 3.06 -8.23
C ALA A 80 -9.29 2.45 -7.45
N CYS A 81 -9.40 2.77 -6.15
CA CYS A 81 -10.50 2.29 -5.31
C CYS A 81 -11.87 2.81 -5.75
N PHE A 82 -11.91 3.93 -6.44
CA PHE A 82 -13.16 4.52 -6.96
C PHE A 82 -13.43 4.16 -8.42
N LYS A 83 -12.40 3.70 -9.12
CA LYS A 83 -12.48 3.40 -10.55
C LYS A 83 -12.71 1.91 -10.83
N TYR A 84 -12.24 1.03 -9.95
CA TYR A 84 -12.29 -0.42 -10.13
C TYR A 84 -13.01 -1.11 -8.98
N ASP A 85 -13.56 -2.30 -9.24
CA ASP A 85 -14.17 -3.15 -8.21
C ASP A 85 -13.15 -3.85 -7.35
N GLU A 86 -11.95 -4.11 -7.90
CA GLU A 86 -10.86 -4.78 -7.21
C GLU A 86 -9.54 -4.04 -7.47
N VAL A 87 -8.71 -3.93 -6.44
CA VAL A 87 -7.36 -3.37 -6.52
C VAL A 87 -6.38 -4.38 -5.92
N PHE A 88 -5.31 -4.68 -6.67
CA PHE A 88 -4.36 -5.73 -6.34
C PHE A 88 -3.02 -5.16 -5.88
N PHE A 89 -2.48 -5.76 -4.82
CA PHE A 89 -1.18 -5.39 -4.23
C PHE A 89 -0.27 -6.61 -4.22
N GLY A 90 0.80 -6.57 -5.00
CA GLY A 90 1.75 -7.67 -5.15
C GLY A 90 2.98 -7.54 -4.27
N CYS A 91 3.35 -8.62 -3.60
CA CYS A 91 4.56 -8.73 -2.80
C CYS A 91 5.12 -10.15 -2.92
N TYR A 92 6.31 -10.39 -2.34
CA TYR A 92 6.92 -11.73 -2.33
C TYR A 92 6.72 -12.49 -1.02
N CYS A 93 6.00 -11.92 -0.05
CA CYS A 93 5.69 -12.61 1.19
C CYS A 93 4.59 -13.65 0.98
N LYS A 94 4.67 -14.76 1.71
CA LYS A 94 3.61 -15.78 1.71
C LYS A 94 2.32 -15.16 2.25
N LEU A 95 1.17 -15.63 1.75
CA LEU A 95 -0.13 -15.06 2.12
C LEU A 95 -0.48 -15.25 3.62
N ASN A 96 0.10 -16.26 4.26
CA ASN A 96 -0.09 -16.50 5.69
C ASN A 96 0.92 -15.75 6.58
N GLU A 97 1.82 -14.97 5.99
CA GLU A 97 2.80 -14.16 6.72
C GLU A 97 2.38 -12.69 6.73
N ARG A 98 2.73 -11.97 7.79
CA ARG A 98 2.57 -10.52 7.82
C ARG A 98 3.45 -9.87 6.75
N CYS A 99 2.94 -8.84 6.12
CA CYS A 99 3.63 -8.12 5.05
C CYS A 99 3.32 -6.62 5.14
N HIS A 100 4.27 -5.79 4.70
CA HIS A 100 4.06 -4.33 4.64
C HIS A 100 2.87 -3.93 3.76
N SER A 101 2.46 -4.80 2.83
CA SER A 101 1.26 -4.57 2.01
C SER A 101 0.00 -4.40 2.86
N GLU A 102 -0.05 -5.02 4.04
CA GLU A 102 -1.16 -4.84 4.99
C GLU A 102 -1.27 -3.37 5.43
N ILE A 103 -0.12 -2.75 5.70
CA ILE A 103 -0.06 -1.33 6.08
C ILE A 103 -0.52 -0.45 4.92
N ILE A 104 -0.03 -0.72 3.71
CA ILE A 104 -0.43 0.03 2.51
C ILE A 104 -1.94 -0.06 2.31
N MET A 105 -2.49 -1.27 2.33
CA MET A 105 -3.92 -1.51 2.14
C MET A 105 -4.76 -0.80 3.22
N GLU A 106 -4.32 -0.81 4.46
CA GLU A 106 -4.97 -0.10 5.55
C GLU A 106 -4.99 1.41 5.30
N LYS A 107 -3.84 1.99 4.92
CA LYS A 107 -3.73 3.43 4.63
C LYS A 107 -4.61 3.82 3.43
N VAL A 108 -4.60 3.02 2.38
CA VAL A 108 -5.44 3.24 1.19
C VAL A 108 -6.92 3.18 1.57
N ARG A 109 -7.32 2.17 2.33
CA ARG A 109 -8.71 1.99 2.76
C ARG A 109 -9.21 3.16 3.61
N LYS A 110 -8.38 3.62 4.55
CA LYS A 110 -8.72 4.77 5.40
C LYS A 110 -8.91 6.04 4.57
N GLU A 111 -7.99 6.33 3.66
CA GLU A 111 -8.09 7.53 2.82
C GLU A 111 -9.28 7.46 1.85
N ALA A 112 -9.51 6.31 1.24
CA ALA A 112 -10.67 6.11 0.36
C ALA A 112 -11.98 6.32 1.12
N SER A 113 -12.07 5.77 2.34
CA SER A 113 -13.26 5.95 3.20
C SER A 113 -13.46 7.41 3.58
N ARG A 114 -12.39 8.13 3.90
CA ARG A 114 -12.43 9.55 4.22
C ARG A 114 -12.98 10.37 3.04
N ARG A 115 -12.49 10.11 1.84
CA ARG A 115 -12.95 10.80 0.61
C ARG A 115 -14.41 10.48 0.30
N MET A 116 -14.83 9.24 0.50
CA MET A 116 -16.22 8.84 0.29
C MET A 116 -17.16 9.59 1.25
N LEU A 117 -16.81 9.67 2.52
CA LEU A 117 -17.61 10.39 3.51
C LEU A 117 -17.68 11.89 3.20
N LYS A 118 -16.57 12.48 2.78
CA LYS A 118 -16.53 13.89 2.37
C LYS A 118 -17.45 14.15 1.20
N LYS A 119 -17.39 13.29 0.18
CA LYS A 119 -18.24 13.39 -1.01
C LYS A 119 -19.74 13.30 -0.64
N LEU A 120 -20.11 12.35 0.20
CA LEU A 120 -21.47 12.18 0.66
C LEU A 120 -21.98 13.40 1.44
N ARG A 121 -21.12 14.02 2.26
CA ARG A 121 -21.46 15.26 2.97
C ARG A 121 -21.70 16.41 2.02
N GLU A 122 -20.85 16.57 1.00
CA GLU A 122 -20.98 17.63 -0.01
C GLU A 122 -22.27 17.46 -0.82
N GLU A 123 -22.59 16.24 -1.26
CA GLU A 123 -23.84 15.93 -1.96
C GLU A 123 -25.07 16.22 -1.08
N ARG A 124 -24.99 15.89 0.21
CA ARG A 124 -26.08 16.14 1.16
C ARG A 124 -26.34 17.64 1.35
N ILE A 125 -25.28 18.44 1.43
CA ILE A 125 -25.39 19.91 1.54
C ILE A 125 -26.02 20.49 0.29
N VAL A 126 -25.62 20.04 -0.89
CA VAL A 126 -26.16 20.53 -2.18
C VAL A 126 -27.63 20.15 -2.36
N SER A 127 -28.06 19.00 -1.80
CA SER A 127 -29.44 18.52 -1.90
C SER A 127 -30.43 19.27 -0.98
N GLN A 128 -29.91 20.03 -0.04
CA GLN A 128 -30.74 20.85 0.85
C GLN A 128 -30.92 22.24 0.26
#